data_7abed4255c2e4f5ea9e2bb5ff6078760
#
_entry.id   7abed4255c2e4f5ea9e2bb5ff6078760
#
_cell.length_a   1.000
_cell.length_b   1.000
_cell.length_c   1.000
_cell.angle_alpha   90.00
_cell.angle_beta   90.00
_cell.angle_gamma   90.00
#
_symmetry.space_group_name_H-M   'P 1'
#
loop_
_entity.id
_entity.type
_entity.pdbx_description
1 polymer ?
#
loop_
_entity_poly.entity_id
_entity_poly.type
_entity_poly.pdbx_seq_one_letter_code
_entity_poly.pdbx_strand_id
1 'polypeptide(L)'
;LSVSSAASDVYKRQDKKLKDIPVVITSVLNEESMANSLGADDYMKKPIDRTFFINIVKRYITEKNQKVLIVDDDENTRDLLNKILKNEGYMSIDAKNGEDALERVKEKPDLIVLDLDMPRMDGFEFIEKTQEDGIKIPIVVFSGKDITAVEEKMLSKFTEGIVKKESKVDTLVQEVNQILKGENPK
;
A
#
# COMPACT_ATOMS: atom_id res chain seq x y z
N LEU A 1 1.93 17.25 -10.60
CA LEU A 1 0.55 17.61 -10.90
C LEU A 1 0.51 18.93 -11.62
N SER A 2 -0.13 18.98 -12.77
CA SER A 2 -0.25 20.23 -13.55
C SER A 2 -1.73 20.57 -13.73
N VAL A 3 -2.10 21.81 -13.40
CA VAL A 3 -3.42 22.37 -13.67
C VAL A 3 -3.30 23.23 -14.92
N SER A 4 -3.97 22.88 -16.01
CA SER A 4 -3.76 23.51 -17.31
C SER A 4 -5.08 23.71 -18.09
N SER A 5 -5.05 24.58 -19.11
CA SER A 5 -6.14 24.69 -20.09
C SER A 5 -5.97 23.67 -21.22
N ALA A 6 -7.06 23.21 -21.82
CA ALA A 6 -7.11 22.10 -22.78
C ALA A 6 -6.07 22.13 -23.93
N ALA A 7 -5.64 23.29 -24.39
CA ALA A 7 -4.64 23.42 -25.45
C ALA A 7 -3.21 23.06 -25.01
N SER A 8 -2.89 23.19 -23.71
CA SER A 8 -1.56 22.88 -23.16
C SER A 8 -1.34 21.38 -22.96
N ASP A 9 -2.39 20.58 -22.85
CA ASP A 9 -2.29 19.18 -22.45
C ASP A 9 -1.92 18.28 -23.64
N VAL A 10 -2.35 18.61 -24.84
CA VAL A 10 -1.93 17.94 -26.08
C VAL A 10 -0.42 18.05 -26.30
N TYR A 11 0.17 19.22 -25.99
CA TYR A 11 1.63 19.42 -26.10
C TYR A 11 2.42 18.63 -25.06
N LYS A 12 1.92 18.50 -23.84
CA LYS A 12 2.61 17.76 -22.77
C LYS A 12 2.79 16.28 -23.09
N ARG A 13 1.78 15.65 -23.68
CA ARG A 13 1.83 14.21 -24.03
C ARG A 13 2.80 13.90 -25.18
N GLN A 14 3.20 14.90 -25.95
CA GLN A 14 4.21 14.78 -27.01
C GLN A 14 5.65 14.86 -26.46
N ASP A 15 5.84 15.41 -25.26
CA ASP A 15 7.16 15.48 -24.61
C ASP A 15 7.41 14.18 -23.81
N LYS A 16 8.50 13.49 -24.14
CA LYS A 16 8.90 12.24 -23.47
C LYS A 16 9.10 12.35 -21.96
N LYS A 17 9.42 13.55 -21.45
CA LYS A 17 9.61 13.82 -20.02
C LYS A 17 8.32 14.17 -19.29
N LEU A 18 7.29 14.62 -20.00
CA LEU A 18 6.04 15.11 -19.41
C LEU A 18 4.84 14.17 -19.63
N LYS A 19 4.95 13.19 -20.53
CA LYS A 19 3.85 12.29 -20.90
C LYS A 19 3.28 11.48 -19.74
N ASP A 20 4.11 11.18 -18.73
CA ASP A 20 3.75 10.36 -17.57
C ASP A 20 3.28 11.22 -16.37
N ILE A 21 3.22 12.55 -16.52
CA ILE A 21 2.73 13.45 -15.47
C ILE A 21 1.19 13.45 -15.52
N PRO A 22 0.51 13.04 -14.42
CA PRO A 22 -0.93 13.08 -14.34
C PRO A 22 -1.51 14.47 -14.56
N VAL A 23 -2.55 14.55 -15.37
CA VAL A 23 -3.23 15.81 -15.72
C VAL A 23 -4.64 15.78 -15.15
N VAL A 24 -4.93 16.73 -14.25
CA VAL A 24 -6.26 16.92 -13.68
C VAL A 24 -6.84 18.23 -14.21
N ILE A 25 -7.98 18.14 -14.91
CA ILE A 25 -8.69 19.33 -15.42
C ILE A 25 -9.65 19.85 -14.37
N THR A 26 -9.62 21.18 -14.16
CA THR A 26 -10.62 21.85 -13.30
C THR A 26 -11.45 22.83 -14.13
N SER A 27 -12.79 22.72 -14.12
CA SER A 27 -13.69 23.59 -14.88
C SER A 27 -14.95 23.97 -14.10
N VAL A 28 -15.54 25.10 -14.46
CA VAL A 28 -16.90 25.51 -13.99
C VAL A 28 -18.00 24.81 -14.78
N LEU A 29 -17.69 24.33 -15.98
CA LEU A 29 -18.64 23.62 -16.85
C LEU A 29 -18.66 22.14 -16.52
N ASN A 30 -19.82 21.52 -16.69
CA ASN A 30 -20.00 20.08 -16.40
C ASN A 30 -19.71 19.25 -17.65
N GLU A 31 -18.45 19.26 -18.10
CA GLU A 31 -18.01 18.63 -19.36
C GLU A 31 -17.01 17.47 -19.10
N GLU A 32 -17.40 16.52 -18.26
CA GLU A 32 -16.60 15.35 -17.93
C GLU A 32 -16.26 14.50 -19.18
N SER A 33 -17.19 14.42 -20.13
CA SER A 33 -16.98 13.74 -21.43
C SER A 33 -15.91 14.44 -22.28
N MET A 34 -15.79 15.77 -22.18
CA MET A 34 -14.79 16.53 -22.90
C MET A 34 -13.41 16.38 -22.25
N ALA A 35 -13.32 16.31 -20.93
CA ALA A 35 -12.06 16.06 -20.23
C ALA A 35 -11.46 14.70 -20.61
N ASN A 36 -12.28 13.66 -20.70
CA ASN A 36 -11.87 12.33 -21.16
C ASN A 36 -11.39 12.34 -22.63
N SER A 37 -12.05 13.09 -23.52
CA SER A 37 -11.63 13.21 -24.91
C SER A 37 -10.33 14.00 -25.10
N LEU A 38 -9.97 14.85 -24.16
CA LEU A 38 -8.71 15.59 -24.10
C LEU A 38 -7.57 14.79 -23.45
N GLY A 39 -7.87 13.56 -23.00
CA GLY A 39 -6.88 12.66 -22.41
C GLY A 39 -6.47 13.07 -20.99
N ALA A 40 -7.31 13.76 -20.24
CA ALA A 40 -7.09 14.01 -18.82
C ALA A 40 -7.19 12.69 -18.02
N ASP A 41 -6.40 12.61 -16.97
CA ASP A 41 -6.42 11.45 -16.06
C ASP A 41 -7.53 11.59 -15.01
N ASP A 42 -7.95 12.84 -14.73
CA ASP A 42 -9.07 13.11 -13.83
C ASP A 42 -9.71 14.48 -14.12
N TYR A 43 -10.92 14.71 -13.59
CA TYR A 43 -11.68 15.93 -13.74
C TYR A 43 -12.27 16.43 -12.43
N MET A 44 -12.25 17.75 -12.20
CA MET A 44 -12.87 18.37 -11.04
C MET A 44 -13.73 19.58 -11.44
N LYS A 45 -14.96 19.63 -10.90
CA LYS A 45 -15.83 20.78 -11.05
C LYS A 45 -15.52 21.85 -10.02
N LYS A 46 -15.53 23.13 -10.43
CA LYS A 46 -15.45 24.27 -9.51
C LYS A 46 -16.85 24.56 -8.95
N PRO A 47 -17.00 24.93 -7.64
CA PRO A 47 -15.93 25.13 -6.66
C PRO A 47 -15.32 23.78 -6.22
N ILE A 48 -13.99 23.77 -6.02
CA ILE A 48 -13.25 22.57 -5.70
C ILE A 48 -13.53 22.14 -4.26
N ASP A 49 -14.09 20.94 -4.08
CA ASP A 49 -14.19 20.31 -2.76
C ASP A 49 -12.80 19.89 -2.29
N ARG A 50 -12.43 20.31 -1.06
CA ARG A 50 -11.10 20.06 -0.49
C ARG A 50 -10.83 18.57 -0.32
N THR A 51 -11.80 17.80 0.14
CA THR A 51 -11.64 16.35 0.39
C THR A 51 -11.47 15.61 -0.93
N PHE A 52 -12.30 15.95 -1.91
CA PHE A 52 -12.22 15.38 -3.26
C PHE A 52 -10.87 15.71 -3.94
N PHE A 53 -10.39 16.96 -3.81
CA PHE A 53 -9.07 17.38 -4.31
C PHE A 53 -7.94 16.57 -3.67
N ILE A 54 -7.94 16.44 -2.33
CA ILE A 54 -6.93 15.67 -1.61
C ILE A 54 -6.94 14.21 -2.05
N ASN A 55 -8.09 13.60 -2.25
CA ASN A 55 -8.20 12.21 -2.70
C ASN A 55 -7.64 12.01 -4.12
N ILE A 56 -7.90 12.95 -5.04
CA ILE A 56 -7.30 12.92 -6.38
C ILE A 56 -5.79 13.08 -6.29
N VAL A 57 -5.31 14.08 -5.55
CA VAL A 57 -3.87 14.32 -5.36
C VAL A 57 -3.18 13.10 -4.75
N LYS A 58 -3.76 12.49 -3.73
CA LYS A 58 -3.24 11.26 -3.11
C LYS A 58 -3.13 10.12 -4.13
N ARG A 59 -4.13 9.93 -5.01
CA ARG A 59 -4.13 8.89 -6.05
C ARG A 59 -2.92 8.99 -7.00
N TYR A 60 -2.44 10.20 -7.26
CA TYR A 60 -1.34 10.45 -8.20
C TYR A 60 0.03 10.69 -7.54
N ILE A 61 0.04 11.13 -6.27
CA ILE A 61 1.28 11.36 -5.50
C ILE A 61 1.69 10.11 -4.73
N THR A 62 0.74 9.20 -4.42
CA THR A 62 1.12 7.91 -3.84
C THR A 62 2.06 7.23 -4.82
N GLU A 63 3.28 6.99 -4.39
CA GLU A 63 4.29 6.31 -5.20
C GLU A 63 3.69 4.99 -5.68
N LYS A 64 3.32 4.96 -6.97
CA LYS A 64 2.91 3.73 -7.64
C LYS A 64 4.13 2.84 -7.61
N ASN A 65 4.18 1.89 -6.66
CA ASN A 65 5.12 0.79 -6.59
C ASN A 65 5.60 0.46 -5.16
N GLN A 66 4.88 0.89 -4.11
CA GLN A 66 5.22 0.42 -2.77
C GLN A 66 5.06 -1.10 -2.71
N LYS A 67 6.10 -1.75 -2.21
CA LYS A 67 6.19 -3.21 -2.16
C LYS A 67 5.81 -3.72 -0.78
N VAL A 68 4.87 -4.65 -0.72
CA VAL A 68 4.49 -5.34 0.52
C VAL A 68 4.98 -6.78 0.45
N LEU A 69 5.82 -7.19 1.40
CA LEU A 69 6.21 -8.58 1.57
C LEU A 69 5.14 -9.31 2.38
N ILE A 70 4.53 -10.31 1.79
CA ILE A 70 3.54 -11.19 2.44
C ILE A 70 4.26 -12.46 2.89
N VAL A 71 4.24 -12.72 4.19
CA VAL A 71 4.89 -13.88 4.81
C VAL A 71 3.82 -14.72 5.49
N ASP A 72 3.49 -15.86 4.90
CA ASP A 72 2.44 -16.77 5.38
C ASP A 72 2.70 -18.15 4.77
N ASP A 73 2.52 -19.24 5.49
CA ASP A 73 2.74 -20.57 4.94
C ASP A 73 1.56 -21.06 4.09
N ASP A 74 0.33 -20.54 4.33
CA ASP A 74 -0.85 -20.87 3.54
C ASP A 74 -0.85 -20.11 2.20
N GLU A 75 -0.76 -20.86 1.11
CA GLU A 75 -0.78 -20.33 -0.26
C GLU A 75 -2.09 -19.58 -0.57
N ASN A 76 -3.23 -20.04 -0.06
CA ASN A 76 -4.53 -19.41 -0.30
C ASN A 76 -4.59 -18.02 0.35
N THR A 77 -4.03 -17.88 1.54
CA THR A 77 -3.90 -16.59 2.24
C THR A 77 -3.00 -15.64 1.45
N ARG A 78 -1.83 -16.10 0.99
CA ARG A 78 -0.95 -15.27 0.16
C ARG A 78 -1.64 -14.82 -1.12
N ASP A 79 -2.32 -15.73 -1.83
CA ASP A 79 -3.06 -15.42 -3.06
C ASP A 79 -4.18 -14.41 -2.85
N LEU A 80 -4.90 -14.53 -1.74
CA LEU A 80 -5.96 -13.58 -1.36
C LEU A 80 -5.37 -12.18 -1.11
N LEU A 81 -4.33 -12.10 -0.28
CA LEU A 81 -3.67 -10.84 0.06
C LEU A 81 -3.02 -10.20 -1.18
N ASN A 82 -2.40 -10.98 -2.05
CA ASN A 82 -1.88 -10.51 -3.33
C ASN A 82 -2.93 -9.81 -4.19
N LYS A 83 -4.10 -10.42 -4.34
CA LYS A 83 -5.21 -9.84 -5.12
C LYS A 83 -5.70 -8.53 -4.50
N ILE A 84 -5.84 -8.51 -3.18
CA ILE A 84 -6.33 -7.34 -2.46
C ILE A 84 -5.33 -6.18 -2.53
N LEU A 85 -4.06 -6.42 -2.20
CA LEU A 85 -3.01 -5.40 -2.24
C LEU A 85 -2.79 -4.85 -3.65
N LYS A 86 -2.90 -5.71 -4.67
CA LYS A 86 -2.84 -5.27 -6.07
C LYS A 86 -4.00 -4.35 -6.44
N ASN A 87 -5.21 -4.61 -5.96
CA ASN A 87 -6.36 -3.73 -6.17
C ASN A 87 -6.19 -2.36 -5.48
N GLU A 88 -5.47 -2.31 -4.36
CA GLU A 88 -5.09 -1.08 -3.66
C GLU A 88 -3.90 -0.34 -4.31
N GLY A 89 -3.29 -0.92 -5.35
CA GLY A 89 -2.20 -0.32 -6.10
C GLY A 89 -0.80 -0.65 -5.58
N TYR A 90 -0.67 -1.62 -4.67
CA TYR A 90 0.61 -2.11 -4.16
C TYR A 90 1.21 -3.21 -5.05
N MET A 91 2.53 -3.30 -5.04
CA MET A 91 3.25 -4.49 -5.49
C MET A 91 3.38 -5.46 -4.32
N SER A 92 3.33 -6.76 -4.57
CA SER A 92 3.51 -7.77 -3.52
C SER A 92 4.67 -8.71 -3.85
N ILE A 93 5.32 -9.19 -2.81
CA ILE A 93 6.38 -10.20 -2.82
C ILE A 93 5.94 -11.28 -1.83
N ASP A 94 6.10 -12.55 -2.19
CA ASP A 94 5.66 -13.68 -1.36
C ASP A 94 6.83 -14.36 -0.68
N ALA A 95 6.60 -14.79 0.56
CA ALA A 95 7.46 -15.71 1.29
C ALA A 95 6.60 -16.73 2.06
N LYS A 96 7.02 -17.98 2.09
CA LYS A 96 6.27 -19.10 2.70
C LYS A 96 6.68 -19.43 4.14
N ASN A 97 7.67 -18.78 4.69
CA ASN A 97 8.17 -18.89 6.06
C ASN A 97 9.19 -17.79 6.34
N GLY A 98 9.67 -17.70 7.58
CA GLY A 98 10.64 -16.68 7.99
C GLY A 98 11.99 -16.77 7.27
N GLU A 99 12.49 -17.97 6.94
CA GLU A 99 13.75 -18.13 6.19
C GLU A 99 13.65 -17.55 4.78
N ASP A 100 12.55 -17.85 4.07
CA ASP A 100 12.28 -17.30 2.73
C ASP A 100 12.08 -15.78 2.81
N ALA A 101 11.41 -15.30 3.88
CA ALA A 101 11.21 -13.88 4.12
C ALA A 101 12.53 -13.11 4.29
N LEU A 102 13.53 -13.65 5.01
CA LEU A 102 14.86 -13.04 5.15
C LEU A 102 15.56 -12.87 3.80
N GLU A 103 15.40 -13.82 2.87
CA GLU A 103 15.91 -13.65 1.51
C GLU A 103 15.15 -12.56 0.74
N ARG A 104 13.82 -12.50 0.88
CA ARG A 104 12.96 -11.52 0.20
C ARG A 104 13.13 -10.09 0.73
N VAL A 105 13.54 -9.92 1.98
CA VAL A 105 13.87 -8.59 2.54
C VAL A 105 14.96 -7.87 1.71
N LYS A 106 15.86 -8.61 1.03
CA LYS A 106 16.86 -8.05 0.12
C LYS A 106 16.24 -7.30 -1.08
N GLU A 107 15.00 -7.58 -1.43
CA GLU A 107 14.23 -6.87 -2.46
C GLU A 107 13.69 -5.50 -1.98
N LYS A 108 13.99 -5.13 -0.73
CA LYS A 108 13.64 -3.87 -0.09
C LYS A 108 12.14 -3.59 -0.12
N PRO A 109 11.30 -4.42 0.51
CA PRO A 109 9.89 -4.10 0.69
C PRO A 109 9.73 -2.87 1.61
N ASP A 110 8.64 -2.13 1.40
CA ASP A 110 8.28 -0.96 2.19
C ASP A 110 7.47 -1.34 3.44
N LEU A 111 6.88 -2.53 3.46
CA LEU A 111 6.09 -3.09 4.56
C LEU A 111 6.18 -4.62 4.53
N ILE A 112 6.07 -5.25 5.69
CA ILE A 112 5.94 -6.70 5.83
C ILE A 112 4.58 -7.01 6.49
N VAL A 113 3.79 -7.88 5.88
CA VAL A 113 2.61 -8.51 6.47
C VAL A 113 3.04 -9.93 6.87
N LEU A 114 2.99 -10.24 8.16
CA LEU A 114 3.63 -11.41 8.76
C LEU A 114 2.63 -12.30 9.50
N ASP A 115 2.55 -13.56 9.13
CA ASP A 115 1.97 -14.58 10.00
C ASP A 115 2.95 -15.01 11.11
N LEU A 116 2.41 -15.38 12.26
CA LEU A 116 3.21 -15.85 13.40
C LEU A 116 3.40 -17.37 13.42
N ASP A 117 2.43 -18.12 12.91
CA ASP A 117 2.42 -19.58 13.02
C ASP A 117 2.83 -20.23 11.70
N MET A 118 4.14 -20.35 11.50
CA MET A 118 4.72 -20.87 10.27
C MET A 118 5.79 -21.94 10.57
N PRO A 119 5.97 -22.95 9.70
CA PRO A 119 7.01 -23.97 9.85
C PRO A 119 8.42 -23.40 9.62
N ARG A 120 9.44 -24.06 10.16
CA ARG A 120 10.90 -23.79 10.10
C ARG A 120 11.31 -22.57 10.92
N MET A 121 11.05 -21.39 10.46
CA MET A 121 11.23 -20.13 11.16
C MET A 121 9.86 -19.48 11.30
N ASP A 122 9.38 -19.38 12.54
CA ASP A 122 8.11 -18.73 12.86
C ASP A 122 8.21 -17.19 12.82
N GLY A 123 7.06 -16.52 13.01
CA GLY A 123 7.03 -15.05 12.94
C GLY A 123 7.78 -14.36 14.07
N PHE A 124 7.86 -14.97 15.25
CA PHE A 124 8.62 -14.41 16.38
C PHE A 124 10.12 -14.50 16.12
N GLU A 125 10.61 -15.66 15.69
CA GLU A 125 12.02 -15.88 15.30
C GLU A 125 12.42 -14.94 14.14
N PHE A 126 11.52 -14.73 13.17
CA PHE A 126 11.74 -13.78 12.08
C PHE A 126 11.88 -12.35 12.58
N ILE A 127 10.98 -11.88 13.48
CA ILE A 127 11.07 -10.55 14.09
C ILE A 127 12.38 -10.39 14.85
N GLU A 128 12.76 -11.36 15.67
CA GLU A 128 14.02 -11.34 16.43
C GLU A 128 15.22 -11.23 15.48
N LYS A 129 15.22 -12.01 14.41
CA LYS A 129 16.30 -12.00 13.40
C LYS A 129 16.37 -10.67 12.67
N THR A 130 15.24 -10.05 12.31
CA THR A 130 15.24 -8.72 11.70
C THR A 130 15.82 -7.65 12.61
N GLN A 131 15.59 -7.75 13.93
CA GLN A 131 16.18 -6.84 14.91
C GLN A 131 17.70 -7.02 15.05
N GLU A 132 18.16 -8.28 15.11
CA GLU A 132 19.59 -8.60 15.14
C GLU A 132 20.33 -8.06 13.91
N ASP A 133 19.73 -8.21 12.74
CA ASP A 133 20.30 -7.79 11.46
C ASP A 133 20.10 -6.28 11.18
N GLY A 134 19.46 -5.54 12.09
CA GLY A 134 19.23 -4.09 11.98
C GLY A 134 18.27 -3.69 10.87
N ILE A 135 17.38 -4.59 10.45
CA ILE A 135 16.38 -4.36 9.41
C ILE A 135 15.25 -3.47 9.97
N LYS A 136 15.05 -2.31 9.37
CA LYS A 136 14.06 -1.30 9.79
C LYS A 136 12.91 -1.19 8.81
N ILE A 137 12.22 -2.29 8.55
CA ILE A 137 11.03 -2.31 7.71
C ILE A 137 9.82 -2.45 8.65
N PRO A 138 8.77 -1.62 8.52
CA PRO A 138 7.56 -1.74 9.32
C PRO A 138 6.92 -3.12 9.14
N ILE A 139 6.44 -3.72 10.22
CA ILE A 139 5.83 -5.04 10.24
C ILE A 139 4.40 -4.93 10.77
N VAL A 140 3.43 -5.47 10.03
CA VAL A 140 2.06 -5.71 10.50
C VAL A 140 1.90 -7.22 10.69
N VAL A 141 1.54 -7.64 11.89
CA VAL A 141 1.20 -9.03 12.17
C VAL A 141 -0.21 -9.31 11.67
N PHE A 142 -0.38 -10.37 10.89
CA PHE A 142 -1.67 -10.87 10.41
C PHE A 142 -1.78 -12.37 10.70
N SER A 143 -2.32 -12.74 11.86
CA SER A 143 -2.29 -14.11 12.34
C SER A 143 -3.62 -14.59 12.92
N GLY A 144 -3.90 -15.88 12.74
CA GLY A 144 -5.00 -16.60 13.40
C GLY A 144 -4.64 -17.11 14.79
N LYS A 145 -3.38 -16.96 15.22
CA LYS A 145 -2.93 -17.39 16.53
C LYS A 145 -3.56 -16.56 17.65
N ASP A 146 -4.01 -17.21 18.70
CA ASP A 146 -4.36 -16.53 19.94
C ASP A 146 -3.10 -16.02 20.64
N ILE A 147 -2.95 -14.68 20.60
CA ILE A 147 -1.78 -13.98 21.14
C ILE A 147 -2.02 -13.70 22.62
N THR A 148 -1.13 -14.16 23.48
CA THR A 148 -1.18 -13.85 24.92
C THR A 148 -0.81 -12.38 25.18
N ALA A 149 -1.24 -11.82 26.32
CA ALA A 149 -0.91 -10.45 26.72
C ALA A 149 0.62 -10.19 26.80
N VAL A 150 1.41 -11.23 27.09
CA VAL A 150 2.88 -11.13 27.11
C VAL A 150 3.45 -11.02 25.69
N GLU A 151 2.97 -11.88 24.77
CA GLU A 151 3.36 -11.85 23.36
C GLU A 151 2.93 -10.53 22.70
N GLU A 152 1.71 -10.06 22.96
CA GLU A 152 1.21 -8.77 22.46
C GLU A 152 2.11 -7.60 22.90
N LYS A 153 2.48 -7.57 24.19
CA LYS A 153 3.40 -6.55 24.71
C LYS A 153 4.80 -6.65 24.11
N MET A 154 5.24 -7.84 23.72
CA MET A 154 6.51 -8.04 23.02
C MET A 154 6.42 -7.55 21.58
N LEU A 155 5.39 -7.98 20.85
CA LEU A 155 5.16 -7.61 19.46
C LEU A 155 5.01 -6.09 19.29
N SER A 156 4.26 -5.42 20.17
CA SER A 156 4.02 -3.97 20.11
C SER A 156 5.29 -3.10 20.19
N LYS A 157 6.44 -3.68 20.54
CA LYS A 157 7.73 -2.98 20.52
C LYS A 157 8.40 -3.01 19.14
N PHE A 158 8.03 -3.95 18.30
CA PHE A 158 8.73 -4.26 17.06
C PHE A 158 7.82 -4.27 15.83
N THR A 159 6.51 -4.12 16.04
CA THR A 159 5.52 -4.12 14.96
C THR A 159 4.63 -2.88 15.04
N GLU A 160 4.12 -2.44 13.90
CA GLU A 160 3.25 -1.26 13.80
C GLU A 160 1.79 -1.60 14.17
N GLY A 161 1.36 -2.86 13.96
CA GLY A 161 0.01 -3.29 14.26
C GLY A 161 -0.13 -4.81 14.31
N ILE A 162 -1.23 -5.26 14.93
CA ILE A 162 -1.61 -6.66 15.01
C ILE A 162 -3.06 -6.80 14.54
N VAL A 163 -3.28 -7.55 13.48
CA VAL A 163 -4.59 -7.82 12.89
C VAL A 163 -4.86 -9.33 12.95
N LYS A 164 -6.01 -9.72 13.51
CA LYS A 164 -6.42 -11.13 13.54
C LYS A 164 -6.96 -11.58 12.19
N LYS A 165 -6.63 -12.80 11.73
CA LYS A 165 -7.12 -13.39 10.47
C LYS A 165 -8.66 -13.55 10.44
N GLU A 166 -9.31 -13.68 11.59
CA GLU A 166 -10.76 -13.69 11.71
C GLU A 166 -11.42 -12.31 11.53
N SER A 167 -10.64 -11.24 11.59
CA SER A 167 -11.12 -9.90 11.33
C SER A 167 -11.44 -9.73 9.84
N LYS A 168 -12.24 -8.71 9.50
CA LYS A 168 -12.44 -8.37 8.09
C LYS A 168 -11.09 -8.01 7.46
N VAL A 169 -10.83 -8.49 6.25
CA VAL A 169 -9.60 -8.17 5.51
C VAL A 169 -9.44 -6.67 5.30
N ASP A 170 -10.54 -5.92 5.25
CA ASP A 170 -10.52 -4.45 5.20
C ASP A 170 -9.74 -3.83 6.36
N THR A 171 -9.71 -4.48 7.55
CA THR A 171 -8.93 -4.03 8.70
C THR A 171 -7.42 -4.07 8.40
N LEU A 172 -6.96 -5.15 7.77
CA LEU A 172 -5.56 -5.25 7.34
C LEU A 172 -5.22 -4.19 6.28
N VAL A 173 -6.11 -4.00 5.31
CA VAL A 173 -5.94 -2.98 4.27
C VAL A 173 -5.85 -1.58 4.87
N GLN A 174 -6.69 -1.27 5.86
CA GLN A 174 -6.64 0.01 6.59
C GLN A 174 -5.30 0.20 7.29
N GLU A 175 -4.79 -0.82 7.99
CA GLU A 175 -3.50 -0.77 8.67
C GLU A 175 -2.34 -0.55 7.67
N VAL A 176 -2.32 -1.31 6.58
CA VAL A 176 -1.34 -1.14 5.49
C VAL A 176 -1.39 0.27 4.90
N ASN A 177 -2.59 0.79 4.62
CA ASN A 177 -2.79 2.14 4.09
C ASN A 177 -2.34 3.22 5.09
N GLN A 178 -2.61 3.02 6.38
CA GLN A 178 -2.18 3.96 7.43
C GLN A 178 -0.67 4.08 7.47
N ILE A 179 0.04 2.97 7.43
CA ILE A 179 1.51 2.94 7.51
C ILE A 179 2.12 3.50 6.22
N LEU A 180 1.69 2.99 5.06
CA LEU A 180 2.32 3.34 3.78
C LEU A 180 1.87 4.69 3.22
N LYS A 181 0.61 5.09 3.43
CA LYS A 181 0.05 6.35 2.89
C LYS A 181 -0.07 7.45 3.94
N GLY A 182 0.16 7.16 5.23
CA GLY A 182 -0.07 8.10 6.33
C GLY A 182 -1.55 8.48 6.48
N GLU A 183 -2.45 7.58 6.17
CA GLU A 183 -3.91 7.80 6.28
C GLU A 183 -4.38 7.49 7.69
N ASN A 184 -4.77 8.51 8.47
CA ASN A 184 -5.44 8.26 9.75
C ASN A 184 -6.83 7.62 9.52
N PRO A 185 -7.20 6.57 10.27
CA PRO A 185 -8.55 6.02 10.22
C PRO A 185 -9.56 7.11 10.60
N LYS A 186 -10.63 7.19 9.83
CA LYS A 186 -11.78 8.08 10.11
C LYS A 186 -12.65 7.50 11.20
#